data_5686cc43e01268d042256897c6c221ed
#
_entry.id   5686cc43e01268d042256897c6c221ed
#
_cell.length_a   1.000
_cell.length_b   1.000
_cell.length_c   1.000
_cell.angle_alpha   90.00
_cell.angle_beta   90.00
_cell.angle_gamma   90.00
#
_symmetry.space_group_name_H-M   'P 1'
#
loop_
_entity.id
_entity.type
_entity.pdbx_description
1 polymer ?
#
loop_
_entity_poly.entity_id
_entity_poly.type
_entity_poly.pdbx_seq_one_letter_code
_entity_poly.pdbx_strand_id
1 'polypeptide(L)'
;MGMTWQEVIDSPYLQNLPFKIELSKWGKVEMSPASNLHGKRQGEIFSELRKKRGGVVIIECSIQTDDGVRVADVAWISNARYAQFGTQTPYPQAPELCVEIMSPSNTWAEMHMKAGSYLNAGAKEVWIEPLNGKRTVIKPP
;
A
#
# COMPACT_ATOMS: atom_id res chain seq x y z
N MET A 1 -25.19 2.34 2.50
CA MET A 1 -24.37 1.59 1.56
C MET A 1 -23.09 2.34 1.29
N GLY A 2 -22.00 1.62 1.18
CA GLY A 2 -20.69 2.22 1.01
C GLY A 2 -20.34 2.46 -0.44
N MET A 3 -19.24 3.19 -0.64
CA MET A 3 -18.67 3.42 -1.96
C MET A 3 -17.91 2.19 -2.44
N THR A 4 -17.81 2.04 -3.76
CA THR A 4 -16.89 1.11 -4.39
C THR A 4 -15.59 1.82 -4.73
N TRP A 5 -14.51 1.06 -4.97
CA TRP A 5 -13.24 1.67 -5.36
C TRP A 5 -13.34 2.42 -6.68
N GLN A 6 -14.13 1.90 -7.63
CA GLN A 6 -14.33 2.60 -8.91
C GLN A 6 -15.00 3.96 -8.71
N GLU A 7 -15.98 4.03 -7.79
CA GLU A 7 -16.60 5.31 -7.45
C GLU A 7 -15.61 6.29 -6.83
N VAL A 8 -14.68 5.79 -6.00
CA VAL A 8 -13.60 6.62 -5.42
C VAL A 8 -12.71 7.17 -6.54
N ILE A 9 -12.28 6.30 -7.46
CA ILE A 9 -11.42 6.69 -8.58
C ILE A 9 -12.10 7.73 -9.47
N ASP A 10 -13.40 7.56 -9.70
CA ASP A 10 -14.14 8.43 -10.62
C ASP A 10 -14.67 9.72 -9.98
N SER A 11 -14.61 9.83 -8.67
CA SER A 11 -15.16 11.00 -7.96
C SER A 11 -14.36 12.28 -8.27
N PRO A 12 -14.99 13.32 -8.79
CA PRO A 12 -14.29 14.59 -9.02
C PRO A 12 -13.87 15.29 -7.73
N TYR A 13 -14.48 14.92 -6.60
CA TYR A 13 -14.18 15.53 -5.29
C TYR A 13 -12.96 14.87 -4.62
N LEU A 14 -12.49 13.73 -5.13
CA LEU A 14 -11.40 12.97 -4.53
C LEU A 14 -10.13 13.00 -5.40
N GLN A 15 -10.06 13.89 -6.38
CA GLN A 15 -8.91 14.02 -7.26
C GLN A 15 -7.90 15.03 -6.70
N ASN A 16 -6.62 14.72 -6.87
CA ASN A 16 -5.51 15.64 -6.58
C ASN A 16 -5.49 16.19 -5.15
N LEU A 17 -5.97 15.40 -4.20
CA LEU A 17 -5.93 15.76 -2.78
C LEU A 17 -4.55 15.43 -2.19
N PRO A 18 -4.08 16.18 -1.18
CA PRO A 18 -2.82 15.89 -0.50
C PRO A 18 -2.99 14.78 0.55
N PHE A 19 -3.79 13.78 0.24
CA PHE A 19 -4.11 12.69 1.16
C PHE A 19 -4.05 11.36 0.42
N LYS A 20 -3.53 10.33 1.10
CA LYS A 20 -3.70 8.96 0.66
C LYS A 20 -5.14 8.54 0.94
N ILE A 21 -5.81 7.94 -0.04
CA ILE A 21 -7.19 7.50 0.08
C ILE A 21 -7.23 5.98 0.10
N GLU A 22 -7.94 5.42 1.08
CA GLU A 22 -8.23 4.01 1.18
C GLU A 22 -9.73 3.83 1.35
N LEU A 23 -10.21 2.60 1.22
CA LEU A 23 -11.64 2.30 1.34
C LEU A 23 -11.80 1.12 2.29
N SER A 24 -12.54 1.33 3.38
CA SER A 24 -12.79 0.27 4.35
C SER A 24 -13.66 -0.84 3.72
N LYS A 25 -13.69 -2.00 4.36
CA LYS A 25 -14.54 -3.11 3.91
C LYS A 25 -16.02 -2.78 3.92
N TRP A 26 -16.42 -1.72 4.62
CA TRP A 26 -17.81 -1.24 4.63
C TRP A 26 -18.06 -0.11 3.61
N GLY A 27 -17.07 0.20 2.77
CA GLY A 27 -17.22 1.23 1.74
C GLY A 27 -17.08 2.65 2.26
N LYS A 28 -16.40 2.83 3.39
CA LYS A 28 -16.11 4.15 3.96
C LYS A 28 -14.74 4.63 3.50
N VAL A 29 -14.70 5.86 2.98
CA VAL A 29 -13.44 6.48 2.55
C VAL A 29 -12.64 6.88 3.78
N GLU A 30 -11.36 6.49 3.77
CA GLU A 30 -10.38 6.84 4.81
C GLU A 30 -9.26 7.64 4.15
N MET A 31 -8.88 8.75 4.77
CA MET A 31 -7.84 9.63 4.23
C MET A 31 -6.72 9.81 5.24
N SER A 32 -5.49 9.79 4.73
CA SER A 32 -4.28 10.01 5.53
C SER A 32 -3.46 11.12 4.89
N PRO A 33 -3.05 12.16 5.64
CA PRO A 33 -2.26 13.23 5.07
C PRO A 33 -0.86 12.74 4.70
N ALA A 34 -0.34 13.26 3.60
CA ALA A 34 1.02 12.99 3.16
C ALA A 34 1.94 14.13 3.61
N SER A 35 3.10 13.79 4.18
CA SER A 35 4.12 14.76 4.56
C SER A 35 5.30 14.69 3.60
N ASN A 36 6.13 15.74 3.60
CA ASN A 36 7.35 15.73 2.80
C ASN A 36 8.31 14.62 3.26
N LEU A 37 8.34 14.34 4.57
CA LEU A 37 9.15 13.25 5.10
C LEU A 37 8.66 11.90 4.57
N HIS A 38 7.36 11.69 4.55
CA HIS A 38 6.75 10.48 4.00
C HIS A 38 7.14 10.31 2.52
N GLY A 39 7.01 11.37 1.72
CA GLY A 39 7.35 11.35 0.30
C GLY A 39 8.84 11.09 0.06
N LYS A 40 9.71 11.66 0.89
CA LYS A 40 11.14 11.42 0.82
C LYS A 40 11.47 9.95 1.07
N ARG A 41 10.90 9.37 2.13
CA ARG A 41 11.09 7.94 2.46
C ARG A 41 10.54 7.04 1.35
N GLN A 42 9.39 7.39 0.81
CA GLN A 42 8.78 6.67 -0.30
C GLN A 42 9.74 6.61 -1.51
N GLY A 43 10.35 7.73 -1.85
CA GLY A 43 11.33 7.81 -2.93
C GLY A 43 12.60 7.01 -2.65
N GLU A 44 13.09 7.03 -1.42
CA GLU A 44 14.27 6.27 -1.02
C GLU A 44 14.03 4.75 -1.14
N ILE A 45 12.88 4.28 -0.68
CA ILE A 45 12.50 2.87 -0.77
C ILE A 45 12.29 2.45 -2.23
N PHE A 46 11.63 3.29 -3.01
CA PHE A 46 11.50 3.07 -4.46
C PHE A 46 12.87 2.85 -5.10
N SER A 47 13.82 3.74 -4.82
CA SER A 47 15.16 3.66 -5.36
C SER A 47 15.89 2.40 -4.92
N GLU A 48 15.77 2.04 -3.65
CA GLU A 48 16.36 0.82 -3.09
C GLU A 48 15.86 -0.43 -3.84
N LEU A 49 14.55 -0.54 -4.01
CA LEU A 49 13.94 -1.69 -4.67
C LEU A 49 14.30 -1.77 -6.15
N ARG A 50 14.34 -0.62 -6.84
CA ARG A 50 14.72 -0.57 -8.25
C ARG A 50 16.15 -1.03 -8.48
N LYS A 51 17.06 -0.73 -7.56
CA LYS A 51 18.46 -1.12 -7.68
C LYS A 51 18.71 -2.59 -7.38
N LYS A 52 17.93 -3.16 -6.47
CA LYS A 52 18.21 -4.50 -5.93
C LYS A 52 17.40 -5.61 -6.59
N ARG A 53 16.30 -5.29 -7.23
CA ARG A 53 15.37 -6.29 -7.75
C ARG A 53 14.96 -5.98 -9.18
N GLY A 54 14.78 -7.02 -10.00
CA GLY A 54 14.02 -6.92 -11.24
C GLY A 54 12.54 -6.75 -10.89
N GLY A 55 11.67 -6.69 -11.91
CA GLY A 55 10.25 -6.51 -11.69
C GLY A 55 9.83 -5.05 -11.75
N VAL A 56 8.69 -4.74 -11.14
CA VAL A 56 8.08 -3.41 -11.22
C VAL A 56 7.86 -2.87 -9.81
N VAL A 57 8.14 -1.60 -9.58
CA VAL A 57 7.86 -0.92 -8.32
C VAL A 57 6.72 0.06 -8.55
N ILE A 58 5.70 0.00 -7.70
CA ILE A 58 4.52 0.85 -7.80
C ILE A 58 4.42 1.69 -6.53
N ILE A 59 4.25 2.99 -6.72
CA ILE A 59 3.99 3.94 -5.65
C ILE A 59 2.47 4.01 -5.46
N GLU A 60 2.03 3.93 -4.21
CA GLU A 60 0.59 3.98 -3.86
C GLU A 60 -0.21 2.93 -4.62
N CYS A 61 0.12 1.69 -4.34
CA CYS A 61 -0.47 0.53 -4.98
C CYS A 61 -1.75 0.11 -4.27
N SER A 62 -2.89 0.24 -4.94
CA SER A 62 -4.17 -0.18 -4.38
C SER A 62 -4.37 -1.69 -4.50
N ILE A 63 -4.80 -2.30 -3.40
CA ILE A 63 -4.90 -3.75 -3.26
C ILE A 63 -6.22 -4.11 -2.58
N GLN A 64 -6.96 -5.04 -3.16
CA GLN A 64 -8.15 -5.58 -2.52
C GLN A 64 -7.72 -6.52 -1.39
N THR A 65 -8.14 -6.22 -0.18
CA THR A 65 -7.85 -7.04 1.00
C THR A 65 -9.15 -7.43 1.70
N ASP A 66 -9.03 -8.26 2.74
CA ASP A 66 -10.17 -8.61 3.61
C ASP A 66 -10.62 -7.43 4.47
N ASP A 67 -9.82 -6.37 4.54
CA ASP A 67 -10.15 -5.14 5.26
C ASP A 67 -10.40 -3.97 4.28
N GLY A 68 -10.97 -4.24 3.14
CA GLY A 68 -11.27 -3.25 2.11
C GLY A 68 -10.11 -3.03 1.15
N VAL A 69 -10.12 -1.90 0.45
CA VAL A 69 -9.04 -1.53 -0.46
C VAL A 69 -8.00 -0.74 0.33
N ARG A 70 -6.84 -1.33 0.48
CA ARG A 70 -5.70 -0.69 1.13
C ARG A 70 -4.68 -0.27 0.09
N VAL A 71 -3.98 0.82 0.35
CA VAL A 71 -3.00 1.38 -0.59
C VAL A 71 -1.63 1.31 0.05
N ALA A 72 -0.78 0.43 -0.47
CA ALA A 72 0.59 0.33 0.01
C ALA A 72 1.40 1.54 -0.47
N ASP A 73 2.18 2.13 0.41
CA ASP A 73 2.98 3.31 0.08
C ASP A 73 3.97 3.00 -1.04
N VAL A 74 4.59 1.83 -1.00
CA VAL A 74 5.45 1.30 -2.06
C VAL A 74 5.16 -0.19 -2.18
N ALA A 75 5.13 -0.71 -3.40
CA ALA A 75 5.00 -2.15 -3.63
C ALA A 75 5.98 -2.60 -4.69
N TRP A 76 6.50 -3.80 -4.52
CA TRP A 76 7.30 -4.47 -5.54
C TRP A 76 6.52 -5.68 -6.05
N ILE A 77 6.38 -5.79 -7.35
CA ILE A 77 5.69 -6.91 -7.99
C ILE A 77 6.64 -7.55 -9.00
N SER A 78 6.70 -8.89 -8.97
CA SER A 78 7.49 -9.64 -9.93
C SER A 78 6.95 -9.45 -11.35
N ASN A 79 7.81 -9.66 -12.35
CA ASN A 79 7.37 -9.63 -13.74
C ASN A 79 6.25 -10.63 -14.00
N ALA A 80 6.30 -11.81 -13.36
CA ALA A 80 5.28 -12.84 -13.52
C ALA A 80 3.91 -12.39 -13.01
N ARG A 81 3.84 -11.81 -11.81
CA ARG A 81 2.57 -11.27 -11.29
C ARG A 81 2.12 -10.05 -12.07
N TYR A 82 3.04 -9.19 -12.46
CA TYR A 82 2.68 -8.02 -13.27
C TYR A 82 2.08 -8.41 -14.61
N ALA A 83 2.59 -9.51 -15.20
CA ALA A 83 2.01 -10.03 -16.44
C ALA A 83 0.54 -10.48 -16.24
N GLN A 84 0.19 -10.94 -15.04
CA GLN A 84 -1.18 -11.34 -14.71
C GLN A 84 -2.07 -10.15 -14.38
N PHE A 85 -1.59 -9.22 -13.59
CA PHE A 85 -2.43 -8.15 -13.03
C PHE A 85 -2.32 -6.83 -13.79
N GLY A 86 -1.16 -6.56 -14.41
CA GLY A 86 -0.95 -5.35 -15.19
C GLY A 86 -1.20 -4.09 -14.37
N THR A 87 -2.12 -3.28 -14.87
CA THR A 87 -2.49 -2.02 -14.23
C THR A 87 -3.91 -2.04 -13.65
N GLN A 88 -4.43 -3.21 -13.32
CA GLN A 88 -5.73 -3.31 -12.66
C GLN A 88 -5.74 -2.48 -11.39
N THR A 89 -6.85 -1.84 -11.09
CA THR A 89 -7.02 -0.97 -9.94
C THR A 89 -8.37 -1.26 -9.28
N PRO A 90 -8.42 -1.81 -8.05
CA PRO A 90 -7.27 -2.30 -7.28
C PRO A 90 -6.76 -3.64 -7.83
N TYR A 91 -5.55 -4.04 -7.39
CA TYR A 91 -5.09 -5.38 -7.66
C TYR A 91 -5.95 -6.41 -6.91
N PRO A 92 -6.31 -7.54 -7.56
CA PRO A 92 -7.11 -8.58 -6.91
C PRO A 92 -6.32 -9.37 -5.86
N GLN A 93 -4.99 -9.34 -5.95
CA GLN A 93 -4.08 -9.94 -4.96
C GLN A 93 -2.92 -8.97 -4.73
N ALA A 94 -2.27 -9.11 -3.58
CA ALA A 94 -1.15 -8.25 -3.24
C ALA A 94 0.08 -8.57 -4.11
N PRO A 95 0.88 -7.54 -4.46
CA PRO A 95 2.25 -7.77 -4.87
C PRO A 95 3.01 -8.56 -3.81
N GLU A 96 4.11 -9.20 -4.22
CA GLU A 96 4.90 -10.01 -3.28
C GLU A 96 5.44 -9.21 -2.11
N LEU A 97 5.79 -7.93 -2.33
CA LEU A 97 6.26 -7.05 -1.27
C LEU A 97 5.39 -5.80 -1.19
N CYS A 98 4.86 -5.54 0.00
CA CYS A 98 4.12 -4.32 0.30
C CYS A 98 4.85 -3.56 1.41
N VAL A 99 5.00 -2.25 1.26
CA VAL A 99 5.71 -1.40 2.20
C VAL A 99 4.76 -0.32 2.73
N GLU A 100 4.70 -0.19 4.06
CA GLU A 100 3.98 0.87 4.74
C GLU A 100 4.96 1.74 5.50
N ILE A 101 4.87 3.04 5.33
CA ILE A 101 5.70 4.03 6.01
C ILE A 101 4.85 4.61 7.14
N MET A 102 5.32 4.51 8.38
CA MET A 102 4.59 5.04 9.53
C MET A 102 4.60 6.57 9.50
N SER A 103 3.47 7.15 9.88
CA SER A 103 3.34 8.57 10.20
C SER A 103 3.24 8.72 11.72
N PRO A 104 3.40 9.96 12.27
CA PRO A 104 3.31 10.16 13.72
C PRO A 104 1.99 9.70 14.34
N SER A 105 0.90 9.68 13.56
CA SER A 105 -0.42 9.27 14.05
C SER A 105 -0.66 7.78 14.00
N ASN A 106 0.20 7.01 13.35
CA ASN A 106 0.03 5.56 13.25
C ASN A 106 0.51 4.85 14.50
N THR A 107 -0.16 3.76 14.86
CA THR A 107 0.27 2.87 15.93
C THR A 107 0.86 1.59 15.34
N TRP A 108 1.70 0.92 16.09
CA TRP A 108 2.23 -0.38 15.69
C TRP A 108 1.11 -1.41 15.49
N ALA A 109 0.07 -1.36 16.34
CA ALA A 109 -1.08 -2.25 16.20
C ALA A 109 -1.76 -2.09 14.86
N GLU A 110 -1.99 -0.85 14.42
CA GLU A 110 -2.56 -0.57 13.09
C GLU A 110 -1.68 -1.12 11.96
N MET A 111 -0.37 -0.92 12.07
CA MET A 111 0.58 -1.37 11.06
C MET A 111 0.62 -2.89 10.97
N HIS A 112 0.58 -3.59 12.10
CA HIS A 112 0.54 -5.05 12.13
C HIS A 112 -0.77 -5.61 11.56
N MET A 113 -1.91 -4.97 11.84
CA MET A 113 -3.19 -5.35 11.24
C MET A 113 -3.15 -5.19 9.73
N LYS A 114 -2.61 -4.08 9.26
CA LYS A 114 -2.50 -3.80 7.83
C LYS A 114 -1.56 -4.80 7.15
N ALA A 115 -0.44 -5.12 7.80
CA ALA A 115 0.48 -6.14 7.30
C ALA A 115 -0.22 -7.49 7.17
N GLY A 116 -1.02 -7.88 8.16
CA GLY A 116 -1.82 -9.11 8.12
C GLY A 116 -2.76 -9.13 6.93
N SER A 117 -3.41 -8.01 6.64
CA SER A 117 -4.31 -7.90 5.49
C SER A 117 -3.58 -8.09 4.16
N TYR A 118 -2.39 -7.51 4.02
CA TYR A 118 -1.58 -7.72 2.80
C TYR A 118 -1.10 -9.17 2.67
N LEU A 119 -0.67 -9.78 3.76
CA LEU A 119 -0.26 -11.18 3.75
C LEU A 119 -1.42 -12.11 3.37
N ASN A 120 -2.61 -11.86 3.93
CA ASN A 120 -3.82 -12.61 3.59
C ASN A 120 -4.22 -12.42 2.13
N ALA A 121 -3.89 -11.26 1.55
CA ALA A 121 -4.16 -10.97 0.14
C ALA A 121 -3.11 -11.57 -0.80
N GLY A 122 -2.07 -12.22 -0.27
CA GLY A 122 -1.08 -12.92 -1.09
C GLY A 122 0.33 -12.33 -1.09
N ALA A 123 0.59 -11.29 -0.30
CA ALA A 123 1.95 -10.78 -0.13
C ALA A 123 2.82 -11.84 0.52
N LYS A 124 4.08 -11.86 0.16
CA LYS A 124 5.08 -12.76 0.75
C LYS A 124 5.88 -12.08 1.85
N GLU A 125 5.87 -10.75 1.84
CA GLU A 125 6.67 -9.96 2.76
C GLU A 125 6.02 -8.58 2.87
N VAL A 126 5.96 -8.06 4.09
CA VAL A 126 5.51 -6.68 4.33
C VAL A 126 6.60 -5.98 5.15
N TRP A 127 7.00 -4.80 4.68
CA TRP A 127 7.92 -3.94 5.42
C TRP A 127 7.13 -2.84 6.10
N ILE A 128 7.40 -2.64 7.39
CA ILE A 128 6.95 -1.45 8.10
C ILE A 128 8.18 -0.58 8.31
N GLU A 129 8.15 0.63 7.75
CA GLU A 129 9.22 1.61 7.87
C GLU A 129 8.86 2.59 8.97
N PRO A 130 9.50 2.50 10.15
CA PRO A 130 9.20 3.43 11.23
C PRO A 130 9.78 4.81 10.96
N LEU A 131 9.31 5.81 11.71
CA LEU A 131 9.87 7.16 11.64
C LEU A 131 11.34 7.18 12.05
N ASN A 132 11.67 6.38 13.05
CA ASN A 132 13.02 6.23 13.58
C ASN A 132 13.31 4.75 13.79
N GLY A 133 14.54 4.33 13.52
CA GLY A 133 14.96 2.97 13.73
C GLY A 133 14.87 2.12 12.47
N LYS A 134 15.01 0.82 12.67
CA LYS A 134 15.10 -0.14 11.58
C LYS A 134 13.73 -0.59 11.12
N ARG A 135 13.62 -0.87 9.82
CA ARG A 135 12.40 -1.47 9.27
C ARG A 135 12.10 -2.81 9.95
N THR A 136 10.83 -3.09 10.09
CA THR A 136 10.33 -4.38 10.51
C THR A 136 9.89 -5.16 9.30
N VAL A 137 10.37 -6.38 9.16
CA VAL A 137 10.02 -7.26 8.06
C VAL A 137 9.09 -8.34 8.58
N ILE A 138 7.90 -8.44 8.01
CA ILE A 138 6.87 -9.40 8.42
C ILE A 138 6.64 -10.37 7.26
N LYS A 139 6.68 -11.66 7.58
CA LYS A 139 6.44 -12.74 6.63
C LYS A 139 5.32 -13.63 7.13
N PRO A 140 4.69 -14.43 6.25
CA PRO A 140 3.70 -15.42 6.70
C PRO A 140 4.32 -16.40 7.68
N PRO A 141 3.53 -16.95 8.62
CA PRO A 141 4.01 -17.97 9.55
C PRO A 141 4.39 -19.28 8.88
#